data_22f70e995440df80b3ecdfba26396bda
#
_entry.id   22f70e995440df80b3ecdfba26396bda
#
_cell.length_a   1.000
_cell.length_b   1.000
_cell.length_c   1.000
_cell.angle_alpha   90.00
_cell.angle_beta   90.00
_cell.angle_gamma   90.00
#
_symmetry.space_group_name_H-M   'P 1'
#
loop_
_entity.id
_entity.type
_entity.pdbx_description
1 polymer ?
#
loop_
_entity_poly.entity_id
_entity_poly.type
_entity_poly.pdbx_seq_one_letter_code
_entity_poly.pdbx_strand_id
1 'polypeptide(L)'
;IDETGKAPAGSDLATQATIYLGGYVSAIEKAVANAAHLGAQAGDTLKLATVSDFESSKAAAADAEGLAQLYTTVAALTMQGDTITSCTIDAVQAKVNFDAAGAVTSDVTAAIQTKNELGENYGMKKASSIGAEWDTQAASFASYITGKTAADVAGIAVDEKTATTDADLAASVTIKIGGFQELIAKAAQE
;
A
#
# COMPACT_ATOMS: atom_id res chain seq x y z
N ILE A 1 1.54 5.48 26.46
CA ILE A 1 0.64 4.34 26.71
C ILE A 1 1.14 3.53 27.89
N ASP A 2 0.25 2.82 28.57
CA ASP A 2 0.61 1.94 29.68
C ASP A 2 1.23 0.60 29.19
N GLU A 3 1.62 -0.27 30.13
CA GLU A 3 2.24 -1.57 29.82
C GLU A 3 1.29 -2.52 29.04
N THR A 4 -0.02 -2.26 29.06
CA THR A 4 -1.00 -3.03 28.28
C THR A 4 -1.21 -2.48 26.87
N GLY A 5 -0.56 -1.38 26.50
CA GLY A 5 -0.72 -0.72 25.20
C GLY A 5 -1.96 0.21 25.11
N LYS A 6 -2.60 0.52 26.25
CA LYS A 6 -3.77 1.42 26.32
C LYS A 6 -3.38 2.77 26.91
N ALA A 7 -4.34 3.70 26.93
CA ALA A 7 -4.15 4.97 27.64
C ALA A 7 -4.01 4.71 29.15
N PRO A 8 -3.05 5.38 29.82
CA PRO A 8 -2.88 5.21 31.26
C PRO A 8 -4.15 5.57 32.05
N ALA A 9 -4.47 4.79 33.09
CA ALA A 9 -5.61 5.06 33.95
C ALA A 9 -5.48 6.45 34.55
N GLY A 10 -6.58 7.23 34.57
CA GLY A 10 -6.62 8.58 35.07
C GLY A 10 -6.13 9.68 34.10
N SER A 11 -5.69 9.32 32.91
CA SER A 11 -5.44 10.32 31.84
C SER A 11 -6.75 10.76 31.19
N ASP A 12 -6.79 11.98 30.65
CA ASP A 12 -7.95 12.48 29.91
C ASP A 12 -8.26 11.58 28.70
N LEU A 13 -7.23 10.99 28.07
CA LEU A 13 -7.37 10.07 26.95
C LEU A 13 -8.06 8.76 27.38
N ALA A 14 -7.84 8.24 28.59
CA ALA A 14 -8.46 7.02 29.08
C ALA A 14 -9.98 7.12 29.22
N THR A 15 -10.53 8.34 29.33
CA THR A 15 -11.98 8.57 29.34
C THR A 15 -12.62 8.52 27.97
N GLN A 16 -11.82 8.64 26.90
CA GLN A 16 -12.27 8.74 25.52
C GLN A 16 -11.83 7.56 24.65
N ALA A 17 -10.72 6.89 24.99
CA ALA A 17 -10.15 5.78 24.24
C ALA A 17 -9.85 4.58 25.13
N THR A 18 -10.57 3.49 24.91
CA THR A 18 -10.41 2.21 25.63
C THR A 18 -9.75 1.13 24.77
N ILE A 19 -9.44 1.43 23.51
CA ILE A 19 -8.78 0.55 22.55
C ILE A 19 -7.28 0.49 22.80
N TYR A 20 -6.61 -0.51 22.19
CA TYR A 20 -5.15 -0.56 22.17
C TYR A 20 -4.59 0.53 21.28
N LEU A 21 -3.68 1.35 21.83
CA LEU A 21 -3.11 2.51 21.16
C LEU A 21 -1.74 2.23 20.52
N GLY A 22 -1.08 1.11 20.88
CA GLY A 22 0.28 0.81 20.42
C GLY A 22 0.44 0.87 18.90
N GLY A 23 -0.51 0.31 18.16
CA GLY A 23 -0.51 0.35 16.70
C GLY A 23 -0.65 1.78 16.13
N TYR A 24 -1.47 2.61 16.74
CA TYR A 24 -1.65 4.02 16.33
C TYR A 24 -0.41 4.86 16.61
N VAL A 25 0.21 4.68 17.79
CA VAL A 25 1.46 5.36 18.14
C VAL A 25 2.56 4.98 17.15
N SER A 26 2.74 3.68 16.89
CA SER A 26 3.74 3.20 15.93
C SER A 26 3.49 3.73 14.51
N ALA A 27 2.22 3.80 14.06
CA ALA A 27 1.88 4.36 12.76
C ALA A 27 2.23 5.86 12.67
N ILE A 28 1.97 6.64 13.72
CA ILE A 28 2.34 8.07 13.77
C ILE A 28 3.86 8.24 13.78
N GLU A 29 4.58 7.44 14.58
CA GLU A 29 6.05 7.46 14.62
C GLU A 29 6.64 7.17 13.24
N LYS A 30 6.15 6.15 12.54
CA LYS A 30 6.56 5.83 11.17
C LYS A 30 6.24 6.95 10.20
N ALA A 31 5.05 7.54 10.29
CA ALA A 31 4.65 8.65 9.41
C ALA A 31 5.58 9.87 9.59
N VAL A 32 5.93 10.20 10.83
CA VAL A 32 6.87 11.30 11.12
C VAL A 32 8.28 10.98 10.64
N ALA A 33 8.76 9.75 10.89
CA ALA A 33 10.11 9.32 10.50
C ALA A 33 10.30 9.28 8.97
N ASN A 34 9.24 8.97 8.22
CA ASN A 34 9.27 8.85 6.76
C ASN A 34 8.73 10.10 6.04
N ALA A 35 8.41 11.18 6.78
CA ALA A 35 7.89 12.40 6.19
C ALA A 35 8.92 13.01 5.21
N ALA A 36 8.50 13.22 3.96
CA ALA A 36 9.31 13.79 2.89
C ALA A 36 8.47 14.75 2.05
N HIS A 37 9.11 15.78 1.50
CA HIS A 37 8.46 16.69 0.58
C HIS A 37 8.40 16.07 -0.81
N LEU A 38 7.21 15.62 -1.24
CA LEU A 38 6.98 14.96 -2.52
C LEU A 38 6.31 15.86 -3.58
N GLY A 39 6.22 17.16 -3.32
CA GLY A 39 5.61 18.12 -4.24
C GLY A 39 4.37 18.84 -3.69
N ALA A 40 3.83 18.41 -2.54
CA ALA A 40 2.69 19.06 -1.89
C ALA A 40 2.93 20.56 -1.66
N GLN A 41 1.89 21.38 -1.88
CA GLN A 41 1.92 22.82 -1.74
C GLN A 41 0.95 23.28 -0.64
N ALA A 42 1.17 24.48 -0.12
CA ALA A 42 0.24 25.09 0.81
C ALA A 42 -1.14 25.32 0.13
N GLY A 43 -2.19 24.81 0.75
CA GLY A 43 -3.55 24.90 0.22
C GLY A 43 -4.00 23.67 -0.58
N ASP A 44 -3.13 22.72 -0.83
CA ASP A 44 -3.53 21.43 -1.42
C ASP A 44 -4.47 20.66 -0.50
N THR A 45 -5.38 19.91 -1.09
CA THR A 45 -6.24 18.98 -0.38
C THR A 45 -5.57 17.62 -0.29
N LEU A 46 -5.43 17.07 0.94
CA LEU A 46 -4.96 15.70 1.15
C LEU A 46 -6.10 14.71 0.91
N LYS A 47 -5.82 13.68 0.13
CA LYS A 47 -6.69 12.55 -0.19
C LYS A 47 -6.02 11.25 0.19
N LEU A 48 -6.81 10.30 0.70
CA LEU A 48 -6.34 8.97 1.09
C LEU A 48 -7.33 7.92 0.59
N ALA A 49 -6.85 6.88 -0.06
CA ALA A 49 -7.67 5.74 -0.43
C ALA A 49 -6.96 4.41 -0.19
N THR A 50 -7.74 3.37 0.01
CA THR A 50 -7.29 1.98 0.12
C THR A 50 -8.14 1.08 -0.77
N VAL A 51 -7.50 0.09 -1.40
CA VAL A 51 -8.15 -1.00 -2.13
C VAL A 51 -7.60 -2.31 -1.60
N SER A 52 -8.48 -3.27 -1.35
CA SER A 52 -8.08 -4.58 -0.81
C SER A 52 -8.74 -5.70 -1.60
N ASP A 53 -8.01 -6.80 -1.79
CA ASP A 53 -8.49 -8.02 -2.41
C ASP A 53 -7.96 -9.28 -1.71
N PHE A 54 -8.55 -10.43 -2.07
CA PHE A 54 -8.17 -11.77 -1.63
C PHE A 54 -7.84 -12.70 -2.81
N GLU A 55 -7.63 -12.15 -4.01
CA GLU A 55 -7.48 -12.91 -5.26
C GLU A 55 -6.35 -13.94 -5.24
N SER A 56 -5.30 -13.69 -4.46
CA SER A 56 -4.16 -14.59 -4.33
C SER A 56 -4.40 -15.75 -3.35
N SER A 57 -5.56 -15.80 -2.68
CA SER A 57 -5.89 -16.89 -1.75
C SER A 57 -6.11 -18.19 -2.49
N LYS A 58 -5.72 -19.31 -1.85
CA LYS A 58 -5.80 -20.66 -2.40
C LYS A 58 -6.33 -21.61 -1.36
N ALA A 59 -7.17 -22.55 -1.77
CA ALA A 59 -7.59 -23.65 -0.91
C ALA A 59 -6.42 -24.60 -0.63
N ALA A 60 -6.42 -25.22 0.57
CA ALA A 60 -5.51 -26.32 0.87
C ALA A 60 -5.91 -27.59 0.12
N ALA A 61 -4.95 -28.44 -0.17
CA ALA A 61 -5.13 -29.79 -0.71
C ALA A 61 -4.36 -30.80 0.14
N ALA A 62 -4.53 -32.10 -0.13
CA ALA A 62 -3.90 -33.15 0.67
C ALA A 62 -2.36 -33.08 0.70
N ASP A 63 -1.77 -32.54 -0.37
CA ASP A 63 -0.32 -32.41 -0.60
C ASP A 63 0.16 -30.96 -0.74
N ALA A 64 -0.71 -29.99 -0.47
CA ALA A 64 -0.39 -28.57 -0.60
C ALA A 64 -1.10 -27.72 0.45
N GLU A 65 -0.36 -26.81 1.07
CA GLU A 65 -0.95 -25.83 1.99
C GLU A 65 -1.87 -24.85 1.24
N GLY A 66 -2.93 -24.45 1.93
CA GLY A 66 -3.74 -23.30 1.54
C GLY A 66 -3.06 -21.99 1.92
N LEU A 67 -3.50 -20.94 1.29
CA LEU A 67 -3.08 -19.56 1.56
C LEU A 67 -4.30 -18.66 1.68
N ALA A 68 -4.48 -18.04 2.83
CA ALA A 68 -5.35 -16.87 2.98
C ALA A 68 -4.47 -15.62 2.88
N GLN A 69 -4.70 -14.80 1.85
CA GLN A 69 -3.93 -13.58 1.62
C GLN A 69 -4.86 -12.39 1.47
N LEU A 70 -4.71 -11.42 2.35
CA LEU A 70 -5.23 -10.07 2.16
C LEU A 70 -4.14 -9.21 1.52
N TYR A 71 -4.41 -8.69 0.33
CA TYR A 71 -3.57 -7.70 -0.33
C TYR A 71 -4.26 -6.34 -0.23
N THR A 72 -3.61 -5.37 0.40
CA THR A 72 -4.13 -4.01 0.53
C THR A 72 -3.12 -3.03 -0.05
N THR A 73 -3.58 -2.20 -0.98
CA THR A 73 -2.82 -1.07 -1.51
C THR A 73 -3.40 0.22 -0.95
N VAL A 74 -2.55 1.16 -0.59
CA VAL A 74 -2.90 2.48 -0.08
C VAL A 74 -2.22 3.56 -0.91
N ALA A 75 -2.94 4.64 -1.19
CA ALA A 75 -2.36 5.88 -1.72
C ALA A 75 -2.74 7.07 -0.85
N ALA A 76 -1.76 7.92 -0.59
CA ALA A 76 -1.97 9.27 -0.10
C ALA A 76 -1.51 10.22 -1.20
N LEU A 77 -2.38 11.14 -1.59
CA LEU A 77 -2.06 12.15 -2.61
C LEU A 77 -2.54 13.54 -2.17
N THR A 78 -1.85 14.55 -2.65
CA THR A 78 -2.31 15.92 -2.52
C THR A 78 -2.77 16.44 -3.87
N MET A 79 -3.81 17.27 -3.86
CA MET A 79 -4.43 17.81 -5.07
C MET A 79 -4.66 19.31 -4.96
N GLN A 80 -4.41 20.01 -6.07
CA GLN A 80 -4.84 21.38 -6.28
C GLN A 80 -5.93 21.39 -7.35
N GLY A 81 -7.18 21.59 -6.93
CA GLY A 81 -8.33 21.31 -7.80
C GLY A 81 -8.32 19.83 -8.22
N ASP A 82 -8.35 19.57 -9.52
CA ASP A 82 -8.34 18.22 -10.08
C ASP A 82 -6.93 17.66 -10.36
N THR A 83 -5.88 18.47 -10.11
CA THR A 83 -4.50 18.11 -10.44
C THR A 83 -3.78 17.50 -9.24
N ILE A 84 -3.16 16.36 -9.43
CA ILE A 84 -2.32 15.67 -8.42
C ILE A 84 -1.01 16.44 -8.28
N THR A 85 -0.70 16.92 -7.08
CA THR A 85 0.53 17.66 -6.77
C THR A 85 1.59 16.81 -6.11
N SER A 86 1.18 15.76 -5.39
CA SER A 86 2.08 14.71 -4.89
C SER A 86 1.33 13.40 -4.73
N CYS A 87 2.05 12.30 -4.74
CA CYS A 87 1.50 10.97 -4.48
C CYS A 87 2.52 10.08 -3.79
N THR A 88 2.07 9.24 -2.88
CA THR A 88 2.81 8.09 -2.37
C THR A 88 1.90 6.86 -2.39
N ILE A 89 2.45 5.71 -2.78
CA ILE A 89 1.74 4.44 -2.84
C ILE A 89 2.52 3.40 -2.04
N ASP A 90 1.81 2.63 -1.24
CA ASP A 90 2.35 1.48 -0.53
C ASP A 90 1.38 0.30 -0.59
N ALA A 91 1.84 -0.88 -0.25
CA ALA A 91 0.99 -2.06 -0.19
C ALA A 91 1.45 -3.03 0.90
N VAL A 92 0.50 -3.77 1.44
CA VAL A 92 0.77 -4.84 2.41
C VAL A 92 0.17 -6.15 1.93
N GLN A 93 0.87 -7.26 2.17
CA GLN A 93 0.41 -8.62 1.93
C GLN A 93 0.38 -9.37 3.25
N ALA A 94 -0.79 -9.43 3.88
CA ALA A 94 -0.98 -10.28 5.06
C ALA A 94 -1.29 -11.70 4.60
N LYS A 95 -0.45 -12.66 5.00
CA LYS A 95 -0.51 -14.06 4.54
C LYS A 95 -0.63 -14.99 5.73
N VAL A 96 -1.55 -15.95 5.63
CA VAL A 96 -1.69 -17.06 6.58
C VAL A 96 -1.77 -18.36 5.80
N ASN A 97 -0.81 -19.26 6.03
CA ASN A 97 -0.85 -20.60 5.50
C ASN A 97 -1.59 -21.52 6.46
N PHE A 98 -2.26 -22.52 5.90
CA PHE A 98 -3.01 -23.53 6.67
C PHE A 98 -2.99 -24.87 5.94
N ASP A 99 -3.05 -25.96 6.71
CA ASP A 99 -3.07 -27.33 6.19
C ASP A 99 -4.47 -27.76 5.71
N ALA A 100 -4.60 -28.97 5.19
CA ALA A 100 -5.86 -29.53 4.71
C ALA A 100 -6.91 -29.74 5.84
N ALA A 101 -6.51 -29.75 7.10
CA ALA A 101 -7.40 -29.82 8.26
C ALA A 101 -7.83 -28.41 8.75
N GLY A 102 -7.29 -27.35 8.15
CA GLY A 102 -7.54 -25.97 8.53
C GLY A 102 -6.65 -25.46 9.68
N ALA A 103 -5.64 -26.23 10.10
CA ALA A 103 -4.71 -25.76 11.11
C ALA A 103 -3.72 -24.75 10.51
N VAL A 104 -3.53 -23.61 11.19
CA VAL A 104 -2.57 -22.58 10.77
C VAL A 104 -1.14 -23.09 10.89
N THR A 105 -0.36 -22.96 9.81
CA THR A 105 1.02 -23.43 9.71
C THR A 105 2.05 -22.30 9.67
N SER A 106 1.63 -21.06 9.38
CA SER A 106 2.50 -19.89 9.41
C SER A 106 2.57 -19.23 10.79
N ASP A 107 3.66 -18.53 11.06
CA ASP A 107 3.79 -17.69 12.26
C ASP A 107 2.93 -16.43 12.12
N VAL A 108 1.80 -16.41 12.84
CA VAL A 108 0.89 -15.27 12.86
C VAL A 108 1.29 -14.17 13.87
N THR A 109 2.38 -14.38 14.61
CA THR A 109 2.91 -13.38 15.55
C THR A 109 3.99 -12.49 14.92
N ALA A 110 4.50 -12.87 13.75
CA ALA A 110 5.48 -12.09 13.01
C ALA A 110 4.90 -10.74 12.57
N ALA A 111 5.69 -9.68 12.71
CA ALA A 111 5.29 -8.35 12.25
C ALA A 111 5.13 -8.35 10.73
N ILE A 112 4.00 -7.79 10.26
CA ILE A 112 3.74 -7.61 8.83
C ILE A 112 4.36 -6.28 8.41
N GLN A 113 5.25 -6.32 7.42
CA GLN A 113 5.86 -5.15 6.81
C GLN A 113 5.16 -4.80 5.49
N THR A 114 5.10 -3.51 5.18
CA THR A 114 4.66 -3.06 3.86
C THR A 114 5.73 -3.32 2.81
N LYS A 115 5.39 -3.18 1.53
CA LYS A 115 6.37 -3.34 0.45
C LYS A 115 7.45 -2.27 0.46
N ASN A 116 7.09 -1.03 0.84
CA ASN A 116 8.07 0.05 0.99
C ASN A 116 9.02 -0.22 2.17
N GLU A 117 8.51 -0.78 3.29
CA GLU A 117 9.35 -1.19 4.43
C GLU A 117 10.27 -2.38 4.08
N LEU A 118 9.81 -3.29 3.24
CA LEU A 118 10.62 -4.42 2.76
C LEU A 118 11.73 -3.96 1.80
N GLY A 119 11.47 -2.96 0.95
CA GLY A 119 12.44 -2.48 -0.04
C GLY A 119 13.06 -3.63 -0.83
N GLU A 120 14.39 -3.75 -0.81
CA GLU A 120 15.12 -4.84 -1.49
C GLU A 120 14.77 -6.25 -0.97
N ASN A 121 14.28 -6.38 0.28
CA ASN A 121 13.87 -7.67 0.85
C ASN A 121 12.55 -8.18 0.27
N TYR A 122 11.78 -7.34 -0.45
CA TYR A 122 10.62 -7.80 -1.20
C TYR A 122 11.03 -8.73 -2.35
N GLY A 123 12.22 -8.49 -2.94
CA GLY A 123 12.88 -9.42 -3.83
C GLY A 123 12.34 -9.46 -5.25
N MET A 124 11.64 -8.40 -5.68
CA MET A 124 11.10 -8.29 -7.05
C MET A 124 12.20 -8.05 -8.10
N LYS A 125 13.29 -7.41 -7.73
CA LYS A 125 14.39 -7.00 -8.63
C LYS A 125 14.85 -8.10 -9.57
N LYS A 126 14.89 -9.36 -9.08
CA LYS A 126 15.31 -10.53 -9.87
C LYS A 126 14.30 -10.95 -10.93
N ALA A 127 13.02 -10.67 -10.69
CA ALA A 127 11.92 -11.00 -11.61
C ALA A 127 11.53 -9.82 -12.51
N SER A 128 11.95 -8.63 -12.16
CA SER A 128 11.68 -7.41 -12.91
C SER A 128 12.55 -7.33 -14.16
N SER A 129 11.96 -7.11 -15.34
CA SER A 129 12.67 -6.93 -16.61
C SER A 129 13.57 -5.69 -16.64
N ILE A 130 13.29 -4.71 -15.77
CA ILE A 130 14.08 -3.47 -15.61
C ILE A 130 15.00 -3.52 -14.39
N GLY A 131 15.04 -4.64 -13.64
CA GLY A 131 15.90 -4.81 -12.48
C GLY A 131 15.56 -3.88 -11.30
N ALA A 132 14.31 -3.43 -11.19
CA ALA A 132 13.85 -2.52 -10.13
C ALA A 132 12.93 -3.24 -9.14
N GLU A 133 13.03 -2.86 -7.85
CA GLU A 133 12.11 -3.32 -6.80
C GLU A 133 10.73 -2.68 -6.92
N TRP A 134 9.75 -3.23 -6.19
CA TRP A 134 8.37 -2.78 -6.24
C TRP A 134 8.21 -1.33 -5.76
N ASP A 135 8.85 -0.97 -4.66
CA ASP A 135 8.84 0.37 -4.07
C ASP A 135 9.38 1.42 -5.04
N THR A 136 10.48 1.12 -5.72
CA THR A 136 11.07 1.96 -6.77
C THR A 136 10.11 2.17 -7.93
N GLN A 137 9.43 1.12 -8.38
CA GLN A 137 8.46 1.20 -9.48
C GLN A 137 7.18 1.94 -9.04
N ALA A 138 6.70 1.73 -7.81
CA ALA A 138 5.56 2.46 -7.25
C ALA A 138 5.87 3.96 -7.11
N ALA A 139 7.08 4.32 -6.67
CA ALA A 139 7.55 5.71 -6.61
C ALA A 139 7.66 6.33 -8.02
N SER A 140 8.13 5.58 -9.01
CA SER A 140 8.19 6.02 -10.42
C SER A 140 6.79 6.30 -10.98
N PHE A 141 5.82 5.41 -10.70
CA PHE A 141 4.43 5.65 -11.08
C PHE A 141 3.86 6.90 -10.38
N ALA A 142 4.07 7.04 -9.07
CA ALA A 142 3.62 8.21 -8.31
C ALA A 142 4.20 9.53 -8.87
N SER A 143 5.48 9.52 -9.26
CA SER A 143 6.12 10.65 -9.92
C SER A 143 5.52 10.95 -11.31
N TYR A 144 5.28 9.91 -12.11
CA TYR A 144 4.70 10.03 -13.45
C TYR A 144 3.30 10.65 -13.46
N ILE A 145 2.49 10.37 -12.42
CA ILE A 145 1.13 10.91 -12.33
C ILE A 145 1.06 12.31 -11.70
N THR A 146 2.15 12.81 -11.13
CA THR A 146 2.22 14.20 -10.63
C THR A 146 2.03 15.18 -11.78
N GLY A 147 1.15 16.16 -11.61
CA GLY A 147 0.73 17.11 -12.63
C GLY A 147 -0.43 16.61 -13.53
N LYS A 148 -0.91 15.40 -13.35
CA LYS A 148 -2.03 14.83 -14.08
C LYS A 148 -3.33 14.88 -13.25
N THR A 149 -4.46 14.74 -13.93
CA THR A 149 -5.77 14.53 -13.28
C THR A 149 -6.01 13.04 -13.03
N ALA A 150 -6.94 12.69 -12.14
CA ALA A 150 -7.35 11.28 -11.96
C ALA A 150 -7.92 10.68 -13.27
N ALA A 151 -8.56 11.48 -14.10
CA ALA A 151 -9.05 11.03 -15.42
C ALA A 151 -7.89 10.69 -16.37
N ASP A 152 -6.82 11.50 -16.39
CA ASP A 152 -5.61 11.20 -17.17
C ASP A 152 -4.95 9.90 -16.68
N VAL A 153 -4.90 9.68 -15.36
CA VAL A 153 -4.35 8.45 -14.78
C VAL A 153 -5.20 7.23 -15.17
N ALA A 154 -6.52 7.33 -15.12
CA ALA A 154 -7.42 6.27 -15.56
C ALA A 154 -7.28 5.97 -17.07
N GLY A 155 -6.89 6.98 -17.86
CA GLY A 155 -6.65 6.88 -19.30
C GLY A 155 -5.29 6.30 -19.70
N ILE A 156 -4.38 6.03 -18.75
CA ILE A 156 -3.09 5.40 -19.08
C ILE A 156 -3.36 3.99 -19.64
N ALA A 157 -2.89 3.75 -20.86
CA ALA A 157 -3.14 2.50 -21.55
C ALA A 157 -2.43 1.32 -20.88
N VAL A 158 -3.15 0.19 -20.74
CA VAL A 158 -2.65 -1.05 -20.16
C VAL A 158 -2.94 -2.23 -21.07
N ASP A 159 -2.17 -3.31 -20.94
CA ASP A 159 -2.42 -4.60 -21.57
C ASP A 159 -3.50 -5.43 -20.83
N GLU A 160 -3.79 -6.63 -21.30
CA GLU A 160 -4.74 -7.57 -20.68
C GLU A 160 -4.37 -7.97 -19.25
N LYS A 161 -3.10 -7.79 -18.84
CA LYS A 161 -2.58 -8.07 -17.51
C LYS A 161 -2.46 -6.83 -16.65
N THR A 162 -2.98 -5.68 -17.14
CA THR A 162 -2.93 -4.37 -16.48
C THR A 162 -1.52 -3.78 -16.29
N ALA A 163 -0.51 -4.26 -17.03
CA ALA A 163 0.77 -3.60 -17.16
C ALA A 163 0.66 -2.44 -18.16
N THR A 164 1.40 -1.36 -17.92
CA THR A 164 1.34 -0.21 -18.84
C THR A 164 1.88 -0.52 -20.22
N THR A 165 1.21 0.00 -21.27
CA THR A 165 1.69 0.00 -22.66
C THR A 165 2.21 1.38 -23.08
N ASP A 166 2.15 2.38 -22.20
CA ASP A 166 2.79 3.67 -22.40
C ASP A 166 4.31 3.51 -22.35
N ALA A 167 5.01 3.87 -23.42
CA ALA A 167 6.45 3.59 -23.56
C ALA A 167 7.31 4.35 -22.53
N ASP A 168 6.93 5.58 -22.20
CA ASP A 168 7.68 6.41 -21.25
C ASP A 168 7.54 5.84 -19.83
N LEU A 169 6.31 5.43 -19.46
CA LEU A 169 6.07 4.82 -18.16
C LEU A 169 6.68 3.41 -18.07
N ALA A 170 6.59 2.59 -19.11
CA ALA A 170 7.11 1.24 -19.16
C ALA A 170 8.63 1.16 -18.98
N ALA A 171 9.36 2.24 -19.26
CA ALA A 171 10.80 2.33 -19.02
C ALA A 171 11.15 2.25 -17.51
N SER A 172 10.22 2.61 -16.63
CA SER A 172 10.45 2.65 -15.18
C SER A 172 9.42 1.86 -14.36
N VAL A 173 8.32 1.39 -14.99
CA VAL A 173 7.22 0.68 -14.33
C VAL A 173 6.78 -0.50 -15.19
N THR A 174 7.04 -1.70 -14.70
CA THR A 174 6.65 -2.97 -15.34
C THR A 174 5.66 -3.77 -14.48
N ILE A 175 5.37 -3.30 -13.29
CA ILE A 175 4.32 -3.87 -12.42
C ILE A 175 2.94 -3.54 -12.98
N LYS A 176 1.94 -4.30 -12.56
CA LYS A 176 0.54 -4.04 -12.89
C LYS A 176 0.09 -2.73 -12.26
N ILE A 177 -0.43 -1.81 -13.06
CA ILE A 177 -0.89 -0.50 -12.61
C ILE A 177 -2.41 -0.37 -12.52
N GLY A 178 -3.18 -1.37 -12.96
CA GLY A 178 -4.65 -1.31 -12.94
C GLY A 178 -5.22 -1.05 -11.54
N GLY A 179 -4.67 -1.72 -10.51
CA GLY A 179 -5.03 -1.44 -9.11
C GLY A 179 -4.62 -0.03 -8.65
N PHE A 180 -3.53 0.53 -9.18
CA PHE A 180 -3.14 1.91 -8.88
C PHE A 180 -4.09 2.92 -9.54
N GLN A 181 -4.52 2.67 -10.79
CA GLN A 181 -5.52 3.51 -11.47
C GLN A 181 -6.83 3.54 -10.69
N GLU A 182 -7.32 2.39 -10.23
CA GLU A 182 -8.52 2.28 -9.39
C GLU A 182 -8.35 3.05 -8.07
N LEU A 183 -7.20 2.87 -7.41
CA LEU A 183 -6.87 3.53 -6.16
C LEU A 183 -6.85 5.06 -6.28
N ILE A 184 -6.24 5.61 -7.35
CA ILE A 184 -6.20 7.05 -7.62
C ILE A 184 -7.60 7.58 -7.96
N ALA A 185 -8.39 6.85 -8.76
CA ALA A 185 -9.76 7.21 -9.07
C ALA A 185 -10.63 7.27 -7.80
N LYS A 186 -10.47 6.30 -6.88
CA LYS A 186 -11.15 6.29 -5.59
C LYS A 186 -10.76 7.48 -4.72
N ALA A 187 -9.45 7.74 -4.57
CA ALA A 187 -8.96 8.86 -3.77
C ALA A 187 -9.48 10.21 -4.27
N ALA A 188 -9.60 10.40 -5.57
CA ALA A 188 -10.09 11.66 -6.16
C ALA A 188 -11.58 11.91 -5.88
N GLN A 189 -12.39 10.88 -5.55
CA GLN A 189 -13.81 10.99 -5.25
C GLN A 189 -14.09 11.29 -3.77
N GLU A 190 -13.18 10.99 -2.87
CA GLU A 190 -13.27 11.26 -1.43
C GLU A 190 -12.85 12.70 -1.09
#